data_df4ba955d320eccb2a14f10ed1d00aef
#
_entry.id   df4ba955d320eccb2a14f10ed1d00aef
#
_cell.length_a   1.000
_cell.length_b   1.000
_cell.length_c   1.000
_cell.angle_alpha   90.00
_cell.angle_beta   90.00
_cell.angle_gamma   90.00
#
_symmetry.space_group_name_H-M   'P 1'
#
loop_
_entity.id
_entity.type
_entity.pdbx_description
1 polymer ?
#
loop_
_entity_poly.entity_id
_entity_poly.type
_entity_poly.pdbx_seq_one_letter_code
_entity_poly.pdbx_strand_id
1 'polypeptide(L)'
;TIDGGYKCFATDGPKPEVATESLPGSSYDRFGDEHGKIILGEQCQKPIIGTPVTLITPHCDPTVNLHNYLHCVRGDKLVDIWPIDARGVL
;
A
#
# COMPACT_ATOMS: atom_id res chain seq x y z
N THR A 1 -5.74 11.63 -1.59
CA THR A 1 -4.76 11.05 -2.52
C THR A 1 -3.55 10.55 -1.75
N ILE A 2 -3.05 9.38 -2.11
CA ILE A 2 -1.82 8.80 -1.58
C ILE A 2 -0.85 8.49 -2.73
N ASP A 3 0.39 8.19 -2.39
CA ASP A 3 1.46 7.92 -3.36
C ASP A 3 1.58 6.43 -3.77
N GLY A 4 0.48 5.71 -3.77
CA GLY A 4 0.43 4.29 -4.13
C GLY A 4 -0.58 4.02 -5.24
N GLY A 5 -0.13 3.92 -6.46
CA GLY A 5 -0.95 3.66 -7.64
C GLY A 5 -0.65 2.32 -8.31
N TYR A 6 -0.78 2.27 -9.64
CA TYR A 6 -0.57 1.05 -10.42
C TYR A 6 0.85 0.48 -10.28
N LYS A 7 1.84 1.33 -10.07
CA LYS A 7 3.24 0.90 -9.91
C LYS A 7 3.52 0.27 -8.54
N CYS A 8 2.56 0.30 -7.62
CA CYS A 8 2.77 -0.10 -6.24
C CYS A 8 2.15 -1.45 -5.91
N PHE A 9 1.06 -1.82 -6.55
CA PHE A 9 0.27 -3.01 -6.22
C PHE A 9 -0.08 -3.83 -7.45
N ALA A 10 -0.26 -5.15 -7.25
CA ALA A 10 -0.76 -6.05 -8.28
C ALA A 10 -2.13 -5.58 -8.81
N THR A 11 -2.34 -5.78 -10.11
CA THR A 11 -3.57 -5.37 -10.80
C THR A 11 -4.40 -6.55 -11.31
N ASP A 12 -4.00 -7.77 -10.99
CA ASP A 12 -4.58 -9.01 -11.47
C ASP A 12 -5.70 -9.59 -10.58
N GLY A 13 -6.16 -8.81 -9.61
CA GLY A 13 -7.15 -9.27 -8.65
C GLY A 13 -7.79 -8.11 -7.91
N PRO A 14 -8.23 -8.33 -6.68
CA PRO A 14 -8.89 -7.28 -5.89
C PRO A 14 -7.93 -6.12 -5.60
N LYS A 15 -8.50 -4.98 -5.29
CA LYS A 15 -7.75 -3.79 -4.88
C LYS A 15 -7.15 -3.98 -3.49
N PRO A 16 -6.07 -3.26 -3.14
CA PRO A 16 -5.59 -3.21 -1.77
C PRO A 16 -6.70 -2.80 -0.80
N GLU A 17 -6.62 -3.30 0.41
CA GLU A 17 -7.54 -2.92 1.48
C GLU A 17 -6.90 -1.92 2.42
N VAL A 18 -7.64 -0.92 2.84
CA VAL A 18 -7.18 -0.01 3.90
C VAL A 18 -7.29 -0.73 5.23
N ALA A 19 -6.18 -0.82 5.97
CA ALA A 19 -6.19 -1.44 7.29
C ALA A 19 -7.12 -0.66 8.21
N THR A 20 -7.99 -1.38 8.94
CA THR A 20 -9.02 -0.76 9.79
C THR A 20 -8.42 0.17 10.84
N GLU A 21 -7.29 -0.21 11.42
CA GLU A 21 -6.60 0.61 12.42
C GLU A 21 -5.95 1.86 11.83
N SER A 22 -5.77 1.93 10.52
CA SER A 22 -5.21 3.10 9.84
C SER A 22 -6.28 4.17 9.60
N LEU A 23 -7.26 3.84 8.78
CA LEU A 23 -8.39 4.74 8.47
C LEU A 23 -9.68 3.92 8.47
N PRO A 24 -10.40 3.85 9.60
CA PRO A 24 -11.56 2.96 9.75
C PRO A 24 -12.65 3.18 8.69
N GLY A 25 -13.15 2.10 8.13
CA GLY A 25 -14.25 2.12 7.16
C GLY A 25 -13.90 2.71 5.80
N SER A 26 -12.63 3.02 5.58
CA SER A 26 -12.16 3.62 4.33
C SER A 26 -11.82 2.55 3.29
N SER A 27 -11.84 2.94 2.03
CA SER A 27 -11.50 2.06 0.92
C SER A 27 -10.49 2.72 -0.01
N TYR A 28 -9.81 1.88 -0.79
CA TYR A 28 -8.81 2.31 -1.75
C TYR A 28 -9.35 2.18 -3.17
N ASP A 29 -9.01 3.13 -4.03
CA ASP A 29 -9.18 3.00 -5.46
C ASP A 29 -7.94 3.53 -6.19
N ARG A 30 -7.72 3.02 -7.39
CA ARG A 30 -6.59 3.44 -8.21
C ARG A 30 -6.87 4.83 -8.78
N PHE A 31 -5.83 5.65 -8.87
CA PHE A 31 -5.94 7.02 -9.35
C PHE A 31 -4.70 7.39 -10.18
N GLY A 32 -4.30 6.50 -11.07
CA GLY A 32 -3.15 6.66 -11.95
C GLY A 32 -1.96 5.77 -11.58
N ASP A 33 -0.87 5.95 -12.32
CA ASP A 33 0.33 5.11 -12.15
C ASP A 33 0.98 5.31 -10.78
N GLU A 34 1.06 6.55 -10.35
CA GLU A 34 1.79 6.95 -9.15
C GLU A 34 0.88 7.14 -7.94
N HIS A 35 -0.42 7.25 -8.12
CA HIS A 35 -1.33 7.68 -7.06
C HIS A 35 -2.47 6.71 -6.82
N GLY A 36 -2.93 6.70 -5.58
CA GLY A 36 -4.15 6.05 -5.17
C GLY A 36 -5.10 7.05 -4.53
N LYS A 37 -6.36 6.68 -4.47
CA LYS A 37 -7.43 7.48 -3.88
C LYS A 37 -7.98 6.74 -2.68
N ILE A 38 -8.03 7.41 -1.54
CA ILE A 38 -8.69 6.86 -0.35
C ILE A 38 -10.06 7.51 -0.22
N ILE A 39 -11.07 6.67 -0.21
CA ILE A 39 -12.46 7.08 0.05
C ILE A 39 -12.68 6.89 1.54
N LEU A 40 -12.77 7.99 2.28
CA LEU A 40 -12.86 7.95 3.73
C LEU A 40 -14.20 7.39 4.19
N GLY A 41 -14.16 6.56 5.23
CA GLY A 41 -15.36 6.08 5.90
C GLY A 41 -16.11 7.23 6.57
N GLU A 42 -17.42 7.08 6.77
CA GLU A 42 -18.29 8.14 7.33
C GLU A 42 -17.84 8.62 8.70
N GLN A 43 -17.30 7.70 9.51
CA GLN A 43 -16.86 8.01 10.87
C GLN A 43 -15.36 8.32 10.93
N CYS A 44 -14.67 8.32 9.79
CA CYS A 44 -13.24 8.53 9.75
C CYS A 44 -12.92 10.02 9.67
N GLN A 45 -12.07 10.51 10.58
CA GLN A 45 -11.57 11.87 10.51
C GLN A 45 -10.62 12.03 9.33
N LYS A 46 -10.71 13.17 8.67
CA LYS A 46 -9.81 13.49 7.57
C LYS A 46 -8.36 13.57 8.09
N PRO A 47 -7.44 12.76 7.57
CA PRO A 47 -6.05 12.83 8.00
C PRO A 47 -5.37 14.09 7.47
N ILE A 48 -4.35 14.55 8.19
CA ILE A 48 -3.50 15.64 7.73
C ILE A 48 -2.52 15.12 6.67
N ILE A 49 -2.05 16.04 5.83
CA ILE A 49 -1.05 15.71 4.81
C ILE A 49 0.21 15.15 5.47
N GLY A 50 0.72 14.05 4.94
CA GLY A 50 1.88 13.36 5.48
C GLY A 50 1.55 12.20 6.42
N THR A 51 0.28 12.00 6.75
CA THR A 51 -0.16 10.87 7.56
C THR A 51 0.07 9.56 6.80
N PRO A 52 0.82 8.60 7.37
CA PRO A 52 0.97 7.28 6.75
C PRO A 52 -0.35 6.52 6.71
N VAL A 53 -0.61 5.83 5.61
CA VAL A 53 -1.78 4.96 5.46
C VAL A 53 -1.30 3.54 5.27
N THR A 54 -1.78 2.63 6.08
CA THR A 54 -1.46 1.21 5.97
C THR A 54 -2.45 0.51 5.05
N LEU A 55 -1.93 -0.14 4.04
CA LEU A 55 -2.71 -0.91 3.08
C LEU A 55 -2.31 -2.37 3.15
N ILE A 56 -3.30 -3.25 3.11
CA ILE A 56 -3.08 -4.69 2.99
C ILE A 56 -2.98 -4.99 1.50
N THR A 57 -1.83 -5.52 1.10
CA THR A 57 -1.58 -5.82 -0.31
C THR A 57 -2.51 -6.93 -0.80
N PRO A 58 -2.99 -6.87 -2.03
CA PRO A 58 -3.86 -7.93 -2.59
C PRO A 58 -3.03 -9.17 -2.93
N HIS A 59 -2.78 -9.43 -4.20
CA HIS A 59 -1.95 -10.55 -4.62
C HIS A 59 -0.48 -10.23 -4.34
N CYS A 60 0.13 -10.99 -3.45
CA CYS A 60 1.48 -10.69 -2.94
C CYS A 60 2.55 -10.82 -4.02
N ASP A 61 2.57 -11.91 -4.77
CA ASP A 61 3.68 -12.22 -5.68
C ASP A 61 3.91 -11.13 -6.73
N PRO A 62 2.92 -10.72 -7.53
CA PRO A 62 3.14 -9.66 -8.50
C PRO A 62 3.32 -8.28 -7.86
N THR A 63 2.84 -8.07 -6.64
CA THR A 63 3.08 -6.83 -5.92
C THR A 63 4.55 -6.72 -5.51
N VAL A 64 5.10 -7.77 -4.90
CA VAL A 64 6.51 -7.81 -4.49
C VAL A 64 7.43 -7.60 -5.69
N ASN A 65 7.06 -8.15 -6.84
CA ASN A 65 7.83 -8.02 -8.07
C ASN A 65 8.00 -6.57 -8.56
N LEU A 66 7.17 -5.64 -8.08
CA LEU A 66 7.24 -4.23 -8.44
C LEU A 66 8.26 -3.43 -7.62
N HIS A 67 8.78 -4.00 -6.54
CA HIS A 67 9.60 -3.29 -5.57
C HIS A 67 11.04 -3.81 -5.54
N ASN A 68 11.95 -2.98 -5.06
CA ASN A 68 13.37 -3.35 -4.91
C ASN A 68 13.66 -3.98 -3.56
N TYR A 69 12.97 -3.55 -2.52
CA TYR A 69 13.26 -3.89 -1.13
C TYR A 69 12.00 -4.13 -0.33
N LEU A 70 12.12 -4.99 0.69
CA LEU A 70 11.16 -5.12 1.77
C LEU A 70 11.74 -4.44 3.00
N HIS A 71 11.02 -3.48 3.54
CA HIS A 71 11.39 -2.81 4.77
C HIS A 71 10.74 -3.53 5.94
N CYS A 72 11.56 -4.18 6.75
CA CYS A 72 11.09 -5.00 7.87
C CYS A 72 10.92 -4.13 9.09
N VAL A 73 9.69 -4.02 9.59
CA VAL A 73 9.34 -3.11 10.68
C VAL A 73 8.80 -3.90 11.86
N ARG A 74 9.27 -3.55 13.06
CA ARG A 74 8.75 -4.10 14.32
C ARG A 74 8.26 -2.92 15.17
N GLY A 75 6.94 -2.84 15.34
CA GLY A 75 6.33 -1.65 15.91
C GLY A 75 6.54 -0.46 14.95
N ASP A 76 7.22 0.57 15.44
CA ASP A 76 7.56 1.75 14.64
C ASP A 76 9.03 1.80 14.21
N LYS A 77 9.77 0.72 14.43
CA LYS A 77 11.21 0.66 14.15
C LYS A 77 11.50 -0.18 12.91
N LEU A 78 12.30 0.37 12.00
CA LEU A 78 12.88 -0.39 10.90
C LEU A 78 13.98 -1.29 11.48
N VAL A 79 13.79 -2.60 11.37
CA VAL A 79 14.73 -3.60 11.93
C VAL A 79 15.60 -4.26 10.88
N ASP A 80 15.19 -4.25 9.61
CA ASP A 80 15.98 -4.80 8.52
C ASP A 80 15.46 -4.28 7.18
N ILE A 81 16.28 -4.43 6.14
CA ILE A 81 15.90 -4.15 4.75
C ILE A 81 16.36 -5.36 3.92
N TRP A 82 15.41 -6.04 3.30
CA TRP A 82 15.69 -7.20 2.47
C TRP A 82 15.60 -6.86 1.00
N PRO A 83 16.65 -7.10 0.22
CA PRO A 83 16.53 -6.93 -1.24
C PRO A 83 15.62 -8.02 -1.81
N ILE A 84 14.86 -7.64 -2.84
CA ILE A 84 14.00 -8.57 -3.57
C ILE A 84 14.80 -9.09 -4.76
N ASP A 85 15.43 -10.24 -4.61
CA ASP A 85 16.41 -10.74 -5.56
C ASP A 85 15.78 -11.15 -6.90
N ALA A 86 14.61 -11.74 -6.87
CA ALA A 86 13.95 -12.30 -8.06
C ALA A 86 12.95 -11.36 -8.70
N ARG A 87 13.06 -10.07 -8.45
CA ARG A 87 12.13 -9.08 -9.02
C ARG A 87 12.33 -8.91 -10.52
N GLY A 88 11.25 -8.53 -11.22
CA GLY A 88 11.30 -8.24 -12.65
C GLY A 88 11.44 -9.48 -13.54
N VAL A 89 11.33 -10.67 -12.98
CA VAL A 89 11.40 -11.93 -13.72
C VAL A 89 10.03 -12.24 -14.32
N LEU A 90 10.03 -12.63 -15.59
CA LEU A 90 8.83 -13.02 -16.30
C LEU A 90 8.58 -14.53 -16.23
#